data_691243e1f054e334d1d8d3b30284d465
#
_entry.id   691243e1f054e334d1d8d3b30284d465
#
_cell.length_a   1.000
_cell.length_b   1.000
_cell.length_c   1.000
_cell.angle_alpha   90.00
_cell.angle_beta   90.00
_cell.angle_gamma   90.00
#
_symmetry.space_group_name_H-M   'P 1'
#
loop_
_entity.id
_entity.type
_entity.pdbx_description
1 polymer ?
#
loop_
_entity_poly.entity_id
_entity_poly.type
_entity_poly.pdbx_seq_one_letter_code
_entity_poly.pdbx_strand_id
1 'polypeptide(L)'
;MVEVKNINGTSKDRYSNPKGYSSWLDYWENNSIFVTLDKCACIGCSNKAKVGAHVRKTNRDNKWYIVPLCYECNKNTEPFNVNEAYLVEVNKENTVDLW
;
A
#
# COMPACT_ATOMS: atom_id res chain seq x y z
N MET A 1 9.93 -12.18 3.80
CA MET A 1 9.19 -11.48 2.75
C MET A 1 7.82 -12.10 2.55
N VAL A 2 6.91 -11.35 2.01
CA VAL A 2 5.55 -11.80 1.79
C VAL A 2 5.11 -11.42 0.38
N GLU A 3 4.35 -12.30 -0.24
CA GLU A 3 3.81 -12.03 -1.57
C GLU A 3 2.50 -11.26 -1.45
N VAL A 4 2.40 -10.20 -2.22
CA VAL A 4 1.23 -9.35 -2.25
C VAL A 4 0.82 -9.07 -3.69
N LYS A 5 -0.38 -8.57 -3.85
CA LYS A 5 -0.89 -8.19 -5.15
C LYS A 5 -1.63 -6.86 -4.99
N ASN A 6 -1.44 -5.97 -5.97
CA ASN A 6 -2.19 -4.72 -5.97
C ASN A 6 -3.69 -5.01 -6.00
N ILE A 7 -4.43 -4.30 -5.18
CA ILE A 7 -5.87 -4.31 -5.27
C ILE A 7 -6.23 -3.31 -6.36
N ASN A 8 -6.51 -3.84 -7.51
CA ASN A 8 -6.71 -3.01 -8.58
C ASN A 8 -7.95 -2.45 -8.61
N GLY A 9 -7.78 -1.51 -8.83
CA GLY A 9 -8.09 -0.65 -9.18
C GLY A 9 -8.96 -0.25 -10.02
N THR A 10 -9.29 -0.49 -9.99
CA THR A 10 -10.17 -0.12 -10.77
C THR A 10 -10.34 1.32 -10.93
N SER A 11 -10.31 2.07 -10.06
CA SER A 11 -10.51 3.47 -10.22
C SER A 11 -9.82 4.21 -9.13
N LYS A 12 -9.13 5.25 -9.50
CA LYS A 12 -8.53 6.10 -8.51
C LYS A 12 -9.57 6.79 -7.63
N ASP A 13 -10.80 6.88 -8.09
CA ASP A 13 -11.87 7.47 -7.31
C ASP A 13 -12.39 6.53 -6.25
N ARG A 14 -12.06 5.27 -6.36
CA ARG A 14 -12.53 4.26 -5.44
C ARG A 14 -11.89 4.39 -4.07
N TYR A 15 -10.68 4.94 -4.04
CA TYR A 15 -9.93 5.04 -2.81
C TYR A 15 -9.72 6.50 -2.46
N SER A 16 -10.68 7.11 -1.82
CA SER A 16 -10.52 8.46 -1.33
C SER A 16 -9.44 8.48 -0.25
N ASN A 17 -8.95 9.66 0.07
CA ASN A 17 -7.93 9.81 1.09
C ASN A 17 -8.41 9.24 2.41
N PRO A 18 -7.50 8.67 3.20
CA PRO A 18 -7.91 8.16 4.50
C PRO A 18 -8.31 9.29 5.43
N LYS A 19 -9.24 9.00 6.29
CA LYS A 19 -9.77 9.99 7.22
C LYS A 19 -8.65 10.49 8.13
N GLY A 20 -8.45 11.80 8.13
CA GLY A 20 -7.42 12.41 8.98
C GLY A 20 -6.04 12.49 8.38
N TYR A 21 -5.87 12.07 7.12
CA TYR A 21 -4.57 12.07 6.46
C TYR A 21 -4.68 12.68 5.07
N SER A 22 -3.59 13.25 4.59
CA SER A 22 -3.58 13.91 3.29
C SER A 22 -3.50 12.93 2.11
N SER A 23 -3.01 11.74 2.36
CA SER A 23 -2.87 10.72 1.33
C SER A 23 -2.67 9.36 1.98
N TRP A 24 -2.73 8.29 1.19
CA TRP A 24 -2.43 6.95 1.72
C TRP A 24 -0.96 6.79 2.07
N LEU A 25 -0.08 7.51 1.39
CA LEU A 25 1.34 7.49 1.77
C LEU A 25 1.52 8.18 3.12
N ASP A 26 0.81 9.27 3.36
CA ASP A 26 0.81 9.94 4.65
C ASP A 26 0.28 9.02 5.75
N TYR A 27 -0.78 8.29 5.46
CA TYR A 27 -1.31 7.29 6.38
C TYR A 27 -0.24 6.26 6.75
N TRP A 28 0.49 5.77 5.73
CA TRP A 28 1.54 4.81 5.96
C TRP A 28 2.65 5.38 6.84
N GLU A 29 3.07 6.60 6.56
CA GLU A 29 4.14 7.24 7.32
C GLU A 29 3.79 7.43 8.79
N ASN A 30 2.52 7.66 9.08
CA ASN A 30 2.06 7.89 10.45
C ASN A 30 1.69 6.63 11.21
N ASN A 31 1.55 5.51 10.54
CA ASN A 31 1.15 4.26 11.17
C ASN A 31 2.18 3.16 11.05
N SER A 32 3.26 3.41 10.33
CA SER A 32 4.34 2.45 10.18
C SER A 32 5.34 2.60 11.33
N ILE A 33 6.08 1.53 11.61
CA ILE A 33 7.19 1.61 12.55
C ILE A 33 8.37 2.37 11.95
N PHE A 34 8.35 2.60 10.64
CA PHE A 34 9.40 3.36 9.96
C PHE A 34 8.93 4.79 9.79
N VAL A 35 9.86 5.74 9.90
CA VAL A 35 9.51 7.14 9.73
C VAL A 35 9.25 7.47 8.27
N THR A 36 10.11 7.00 7.41
CA THR A 36 9.96 7.20 5.96
C THR A 36 10.52 5.98 5.23
N LEU A 37 10.11 5.82 3.99
CA LEU A 37 10.72 4.85 3.11
C LEU A 37 10.92 5.54 1.76
N ASP A 38 12.18 5.85 1.45
CA ASP A 38 12.49 6.55 0.21
C ASP A 38 12.30 5.69 -1.02
N LYS A 39 12.56 4.42 -0.89
CA LYS A 39 12.51 3.51 -2.03
C LYS A 39 11.21 2.73 -2.05
N CYS A 40 10.80 2.36 -3.25
CA CYS A 40 9.69 1.45 -3.45
C CYS A 40 9.91 0.17 -2.63
N ALA A 41 8.87 -0.28 -1.97
CA ALA A 41 8.97 -1.45 -1.09
C ALA A 41 9.04 -2.77 -1.84
N CYS A 42 8.78 -2.78 -3.14
CA CYS A 42 8.88 -3.99 -3.93
C CYS A 42 10.33 -4.48 -3.93
N ILE A 43 10.54 -5.72 -3.55
CA ILE A 43 11.88 -6.27 -3.45
C ILE A 43 12.53 -6.27 -4.83
N GLY A 44 13.73 -5.73 -4.91
CA GLY A 44 14.44 -5.62 -6.17
C GLY A 44 14.22 -4.31 -6.91
N CYS A 45 13.31 -3.47 -6.46
CA CYS A 45 13.04 -2.21 -7.11
C CYS A 45 13.86 -1.10 -6.43
N SER A 46 14.54 -0.28 -7.24
CA SER A 46 15.33 0.83 -6.71
C SER A 46 14.70 2.18 -6.94
N ASN A 47 13.51 2.23 -7.52
CA ASN A 47 12.82 3.48 -7.75
C ASN A 47 12.36 4.11 -6.44
N LYS A 48 12.14 5.40 -6.46
CA LYS A 48 11.60 6.07 -5.28
C LYS A 48 10.14 5.71 -5.09
N ALA A 49 9.72 5.58 -3.84
CA ALA A 49 8.31 5.40 -3.53
C ALA A 49 7.57 6.70 -3.82
N LYS A 50 6.40 6.58 -4.42
CA LYS A 50 5.61 7.73 -4.82
C LYS A 50 4.19 7.70 -4.28
N VAL A 51 3.67 6.52 -3.98
CA VAL A 51 2.27 6.38 -3.57
C VAL A 51 2.15 5.38 -2.44
N GLY A 52 1.11 5.52 -1.66
CA GLY A 52 0.71 4.49 -0.72
C GLY A 52 -0.25 3.56 -1.44
N ALA A 53 0.26 2.43 -1.85
CA ALA A 53 -0.49 1.49 -2.66
C ALA A 53 -1.32 0.55 -1.81
N HIS A 54 -2.52 0.26 -2.29
CA HIS A 54 -3.38 -0.73 -1.65
C HIS A 54 -3.03 -2.11 -2.16
N VAL A 55 -2.65 -3.00 -1.26
CA VAL A 55 -2.32 -4.38 -1.62
C VAL A 55 -3.00 -5.35 -0.68
N ARG A 56 -3.08 -6.59 -1.11
CA ARG A 56 -3.53 -7.67 -0.23
C ARG A 56 -2.50 -8.79 -0.32
N LYS A 57 -2.42 -9.58 0.73
CA LYS A 57 -1.56 -10.76 0.70
C LYS A 57 -2.22 -11.84 -0.14
N THR A 58 -1.41 -12.58 -0.89
CA THR A 58 -1.94 -13.65 -1.73
C THR A 58 -2.38 -14.86 -0.90
N ASN A 59 -2.01 -14.89 0.37
CA ASN A 59 -2.43 -15.99 1.27
C ASN A 59 -3.86 -15.85 1.80
N ARG A 60 -4.59 -14.84 1.33
CA ARG A 60 -6.02 -14.71 1.63
C ARG A 60 -6.38 -14.42 3.08
N ASP A 61 -5.67 -13.52 3.71
CA ASP A 61 -6.04 -13.12 5.07
C ASP A 61 -7.23 -12.14 5.08
N ASN A 62 -7.74 -11.78 3.91
CA ASN A 62 -8.89 -10.89 3.75
C ASN A 62 -8.68 -9.49 4.30
N LYS A 63 -7.45 -9.09 4.42
CA LYS A 63 -7.11 -7.74 4.91
C LYS A 63 -6.48 -6.94 3.79
N TRP A 64 -6.64 -5.63 3.89
CA TRP A 64 -5.99 -4.71 2.98
C TRP A 64 -4.83 -4.05 3.70
N TYR A 65 -3.80 -3.74 2.95
CA TYR A 65 -2.60 -3.11 3.49
C TYR A 65 -2.18 -1.97 2.60
N ILE A 66 -1.45 -1.01 3.20
CA ILE A 66 -0.82 0.06 2.45
C ILE A 66 0.67 -0.18 2.48
N VAL A 67 1.32 0.04 1.36
CA VAL A 67 2.77 -0.08 1.24
C VAL A 67 3.27 0.97 0.26
N PRO A 68 4.43 1.59 0.51
CA PRO A 68 4.94 2.60 -0.42
C PRO A 68 5.48 1.96 -1.68
N LEU A 69 4.98 2.36 -2.82
CA LEU A 69 5.44 1.85 -4.11
C LEU A 69 5.71 2.98 -5.08
N CYS A 70 6.56 2.73 -6.06
CA CYS A 70 6.70 3.61 -7.18
C CYS A 70 5.48 3.44 -8.10
N TYR A 71 5.32 4.36 -9.05
CA TYR A 71 4.17 4.29 -9.94
C TYR A 71 4.13 3.01 -10.75
N GLU A 72 5.29 2.53 -11.20
CA GLU A 72 5.33 1.33 -12.03
C GLU A 72 4.93 0.09 -11.26
N CYS A 73 5.44 -0.08 -10.05
CA CYS A 73 5.06 -1.23 -9.24
C CYS A 73 3.60 -1.15 -8.84
N ASN A 74 3.09 0.06 -8.63
CA ASN A 74 1.67 0.24 -8.30
C ASN A 74 0.74 -0.17 -9.45
N LYS A 75 1.24 -0.17 -10.68
CA LYS A 75 0.46 -0.61 -11.84
C LYS A 75 0.61 -2.09 -12.13
N ASN A 76 1.51 -2.77 -11.45
CA ASN A 76 1.77 -4.16 -11.70
C ASN A 76 0.54 -5.01 -11.34
N THR A 77 0.09 -5.83 -12.26
CA THR A 77 -1.08 -6.70 -12.04
C THR A 77 -0.69 -8.08 -11.54
N GLU A 78 0.62 -8.38 -11.53
CA GLU A 78 1.10 -9.67 -11.07
C GLU A 78 1.51 -9.59 -9.60
N PRO A 79 1.50 -10.72 -8.88
CA PRO A 79 2.00 -10.72 -7.51
C PRO A 79 3.48 -10.35 -7.44
N PHE A 80 3.87 -9.75 -6.35
CA PHE A 80 5.27 -9.39 -6.12
C PHE A 80 5.55 -9.47 -4.61
N ASN A 81 6.82 -9.45 -4.26
CA ASN A 81 7.23 -9.61 -2.86
C ASN A 81 7.61 -8.28 -2.23
N VAL A 82 7.24 -8.13 -0.97
CA VAL A 82 7.67 -7.00 -0.15
C VAL A 82 8.12 -7.53 1.21
N ASN A 83 8.85 -6.71 1.95
CA ASN A 83 9.16 -7.04 3.32
C ASN A 83 7.89 -6.83 4.15
N GLU A 84 7.47 -7.84 4.86
CA GLU A 84 6.22 -7.79 5.62
C GLU A 84 6.19 -6.64 6.61
N ALA A 85 7.32 -6.24 7.13
CA ALA A 85 7.40 -5.15 8.10
C ALA A 85 6.94 -3.81 7.51
N TYR A 86 6.91 -3.67 6.19
CA TYR A 86 6.46 -2.45 5.55
C TYR A 86 4.95 -2.39 5.32
N LEU A 87 4.23 -3.47 5.57
CA LEU A 87 2.79 -3.48 5.37
C LEU A 87 2.09 -2.84 6.56
N VAL A 88 1.21 -1.90 6.29
CA VAL A 88 0.37 -1.28 7.33
C VAL A 88 -1.07 -1.63 7.02
N GLU A 89 -1.72 -2.29 7.95
CA GLU A 89 -3.10 -2.73 7.77
C GLU A 89 -4.03 -1.53 7.65
N VAL A 90 -4.98 -1.60 6.74
CA VAL A 90 -5.98 -0.56 6.59
C VAL A 90 -7.12 -0.82 7.56
N ASN A 91 -7.36 0.15 8.43
CA ASN A 91 -8.45 0.07 9.36
C ASN A 91 -9.67 0.73 8.72
N LYS A 92 -10.80 0.04 8.72
CA LYS A 92 -12.02 0.56 8.13
C LYS A 92 -12.42 1.92 8.71
N GLU A 93 -12.10 2.15 9.95
CA GLU A 93 -12.44 3.41 10.59
C GLU A 93 -11.67 4.58 10.02
N ASN A 94 -10.57 4.33 9.34
CA ASN A 94 -9.75 5.37 8.74
C ASN A 94 -10.08 5.59 7.28
N THR A 95 -11.10 4.96 6.76
CA THR A 95 -11.48 5.08 5.36
C THR A 95 -12.87 5.66 5.22
N VAL A 96 -13.12 6.25 4.07
CA VAL A 96 -14.43 6.78 3.72
C VAL A 96 -14.90 5.95 2.55
N ASP A 97 -16.04 5.36 2.70
CA ASP A 97 -16.68 4.68 1.55
C ASP A 97 -15.97 3.50 0.94
N LEU A 98 -15.11 2.85 1.63
CA LEU A 98 -14.33 1.83 0.98
C LEU A 98 -14.83 0.43 1.13
N TRP A 99 -15.69 0.19 2.02
CA TRP A 99 -16.03 -1.22 2.29
C TRP A 99 -17.48 -1.52 1.96
#